data_d75686e03ed22c0fd2cf23fe5d07af15
#
_entry.id   d75686e03ed22c0fd2cf23fe5d07af15
#
_cell.length_a   1.000
_cell.length_b   1.000
_cell.length_c   1.000
_cell.angle_alpha   90.00
_cell.angle_beta   90.00
_cell.angle_gamma   90.00
#
_symmetry.space_group_name_H-M   'P 1'
#
loop_
_entity.id
_entity.type
_entity.pdbx_description
1 polymer ?
#
loop_
_entity_poly.entity_id
_entity_poly.type
_entity_poly.pdbx_seq_one_letter_code
_entity_poly.pdbx_strand_id
1 'polypeptide(L)'
;KYFQIAPCFRDEDPRSDRLYGEFYQLDFEMSFATDEDVYKVGEKVFYDVFSTFSDKYVSPAPFRRIKFKDAILKYGSDKPDLRNPLIIEDISDIMGKSDFAPFKDTVVRCIKVENIEKSNSWYKTMEEYVKGLHGNLGYIQVKKGMELKSSLTKFMSDEVKNELIEKMN
;
A
#
# COMPACT_ATOMS: atom_id res chain seq x y z
N LYS A 1 -0.80 -5.00 -36.26
CA LYS A 1 0.04 -5.27 -35.07
C LYS A 1 1.48 -4.94 -35.43
N TYR A 2 2.13 -4.29 -34.54
CA TYR A 2 3.52 -3.85 -34.67
C TYR A 2 4.21 -4.05 -33.33
N PHE A 3 5.48 -4.40 -33.33
CA PHE A 3 6.31 -4.38 -32.12
C PHE A 3 7.77 -4.09 -32.48
N GLN A 4 8.49 -3.57 -31.54
CA GLN A 4 9.94 -3.38 -31.63
C GLN A 4 10.59 -3.63 -30.28
N ILE A 5 11.88 -3.97 -30.32
CA ILE A 5 12.75 -3.96 -29.15
C ILE A 5 13.86 -2.98 -29.49
N ALA A 6 13.82 -1.80 -28.90
CA ALA A 6 14.69 -0.69 -29.26
C ALA A 6 15.49 -0.19 -28.04
N PRO A 7 16.76 0.20 -28.25
CA PRO A 7 17.51 0.92 -27.23
C PRO A 7 16.89 2.29 -27.02
N CYS A 8 16.65 2.64 -25.78
CA CYS A 8 16.10 3.93 -25.36
C CYS A 8 17.06 4.63 -24.41
N PHE A 9 17.09 5.94 -24.50
CA PHE A 9 17.90 6.78 -23.63
C PHE A 9 17.03 7.88 -23.01
N ARG A 10 17.13 8.06 -21.69
CA ARG A 10 16.44 9.14 -20.97
C ARG A 10 17.38 9.81 -20.00
N ASP A 11 17.41 11.13 -20.07
CA ASP A 11 18.11 11.99 -19.11
C ASP A 11 17.15 12.29 -17.94
N GLU A 12 16.96 11.28 -17.08
CA GLU A 12 16.13 11.37 -15.88
C GLU A 12 16.98 11.09 -14.65
N ASP A 13 16.56 11.62 -13.50
CA ASP A 13 17.22 11.34 -12.23
C ASP A 13 17.13 9.83 -11.90
N PRO A 14 18.26 9.11 -11.88
CA PRO A 14 18.28 7.67 -11.63
C PRO A 14 17.87 7.41 -10.17
N ARG A 15 16.65 6.95 -9.97
CA ARG A 15 16.19 6.53 -8.64
C ARG A 15 16.77 5.17 -8.30
N SER A 16 18.04 5.18 -7.83
CA SER A 16 18.78 4.00 -7.35
C SER A 16 18.85 2.84 -8.37
N ASP A 17 17.89 1.94 -8.32
CA ASP A 17 17.89 0.66 -9.02
C ASP A 17 16.78 0.52 -10.08
N ARG A 18 16.00 1.57 -10.34
CA ARG A 18 14.80 1.48 -11.17
C ARG A 18 14.87 2.20 -12.52
N LEU A 19 15.68 3.22 -12.64
CA LEU A 19 15.74 4.08 -13.82
C LEU A 19 17.17 4.18 -14.31
N TYR A 20 17.53 3.33 -15.26
CA TYR A 20 18.79 3.44 -15.98
C TYR A 20 18.63 4.47 -17.11
N GLY A 21 19.64 5.30 -17.32
CA GLY A 21 19.64 6.27 -18.44
C GLY A 21 19.54 5.59 -19.81
N GLU A 22 20.09 4.39 -19.94
CA GLU A 22 20.03 3.57 -21.14
C GLU A 22 19.33 2.24 -20.84
N PHE A 23 18.33 1.87 -21.64
CA PHE A 23 17.56 0.64 -21.49
C PHE A 23 16.95 0.20 -22.81
N TYR A 24 16.50 -1.05 -22.88
CA TYR A 24 15.71 -1.55 -24.00
C TYR A 24 14.22 -1.52 -23.65
N GLN A 25 13.42 -1.09 -24.61
CA GLN A 25 11.97 -1.09 -24.47
C GLN A 25 11.36 -2.11 -25.42
N LEU A 26 10.57 -3.03 -24.88
CA LEU A 26 9.65 -3.82 -25.68
C LEU A 26 8.38 -2.97 -25.87
N ASP A 27 8.21 -2.48 -27.09
CA ASP A 27 7.09 -1.65 -27.47
C ASP A 27 6.20 -2.40 -28.47
N PHE A 28 4.90 -2.37 -28.29
CA PHE A 28 3.98 -2.99 -29.23
C PHE A 28 2.67 -2.21 -29.35
N GLU A 29 2.12 -2.25 -30.57
CA GLU A 29 0.87 -1.57 -30.90
C GLU A 29 -0.11 -2.53 -31.58
N MET A 30 -1.37 -2.35 -31.27
CA MET A 30 -2.45 -3.19 -31.81
C MET A 30 -3.56 -2.31 -32.37
N SER A 31 -3.88 -2.50 -33.66
CA SER A 31 -5.05 -1.87 -34.30
C SER A 31 -6.32 -2.65 -33.96
N PHE A 32 -7.45 -1.92 -33.86
CA PHE A 32 -8.76 -2.50 -33.60
C PHE A 32 -8.82 -3.35 -32.32
N ALA A 33 -8.09 -2.91 -31.29
CA ALA A 33 -7.99 -3.58 -30.00
C ALA A 33 -8.62 -2.73 -28.89
N THR A 34 -9.16 -3.41 -27.89
CA THR A 34 -9.58 -2.82 -26.63
C THR A 34 -8.43 -2.90 -25.62
N ASP A 35 -8.55 -2.21 -24.49
CA ASP A 35 -7.62 -2.32 -23.35
C ASP A 35 -7.43 -3.78 -22.94
N GLU A 36 -8.53 -4.54 -22.90
CA GLU A 36 -8.51 -5.95 -22.52
C GLU A 36 -7.67 -6.82 -23.48
N ASP A 37 -7.67 -6.48 -24.75
CA ASP A 37 -6.85 -7.20 -25.75
C ASP A 37 -5.36 -6.89 -25.56
N VAL A 38 -5.02 -5.65 -25.20
CA VAL A 38 -3.67 -5.23 -24.88
C VAL A 38 -3.20 -5.90 -23.58
N TYR A 39 -4.04 -5.91 -22.56
CA TYR A 39 -3.71 -6.57 -21.28
C TYR A 39 -3.44 -8.06 -21.45
N LYS A 40 -4.26 -8.79 -22.21
CA LYS A 40 -4.03 -10.21 -22.49
C LYS A 40 -2.68 -10.50 -23.11
N VAL A 41 -2.25 -9.65 -24.06
CA VAL A 41 -0.93 -9.79 -24.68
C VAL A 41 0.18 -9.51 -23.66
N GLY A 42 0.08 -8.40 -22.92
CA GLY A 42 1.04 -8.03 -21.89
C GLY A 42 1.16 -9.09 -20.80
N GLU A 43 0.03 -9.55 -20.26
CA GLU A 43 -0.01 -10.58 -19.21
C GLU A 43 0.63 -11.88 -19.69
N LYS A 44 0.37 -12.31 -20.94
CA LYS A 44 1.00 -13.50 -21.50
C LYS A 44 2.51 -13.34 -21.64
N VAL A 45 2.97 -12.22 -22.17
CA VAL A 45 4.41 -11.96 -22.34
C VAL A 45 5.11 -11.96 -20.99
N PHE A 46 4.58 -11.24 -20.00
CA PHE A 46 5.16 -11.22 -18.65
C PHE A 46 5.16 -12.60 -18.00
N TYR A 47 4.05 -13.31 -18.06
CA TYR A 47 3.99 -14.65 -17.50
C TYR A 47 5.01 -15.60 -18.13
N ASP A 48 5.09 -15.65 -19.46
CA ASP A 48 5.99 -16.53 -20.19
C ASP A 48 7.46 -16.20 -19.89
N VAL A 49 7.83 -14.91 -19.90
CA VAL A 49 9.21 -14.47 -19.61
C VAL A 49 9.60 -14.79 -18.17
N PHE A 50 8.80 -14.39 -17.20
CA PHE A 50 9.13 -14.63 -15.79
C PHE A 50 9.10 -16.12 -15.43
N SER A 51 8.18 -16.89 -15.98
CA SER A 51 8.15 -18.36 -15.76
C SER A 51 9.33 -19.08 -16.40
N THR A 52 9.91 -18.53 -17.47
CA THR A 52 11.06 -19.15 -18.15
C THR A 52 12.37 -18.81 -17.43
N PHE A 53 12.53 -17.59 -16.93
CA PHE A 53 13.81 -17.08 -16.43
C PHE A 53 13.88 -16.89 -14.91
N SER A 54 12.80 -17.11 -14.19
CA SER A 54 12.77 -17.00 -12.72
C SER A 54 12.56 -18.39 -12.10
N ASP A 55 13.25 -18.64 -11.01
CA ASP A 55 13.05 -19.79 -10.13
C ASP A 55 12.00 -19.52 -9.04
N LYS A 56 11.43 -18.31 -9.02
CA LYS A 56 10.40 -17.90 -8.06
C LYS A 56 9.00 -18.19 -8.60
N TYR A 57 8.04 -18.25 -7.67
CA TYR A 57 6.64 -18.33 -8.05
C TYR A 57 6.21 -17.11 -8.86
N VAL A 58 5.59 -17.37 -10.00
CA VAL A 58 5.02 -16.34 -10.89
C VAL A 58 3.51 -16.43 -10.82
N SER A 59 2.85 -15.32 -10.53
CA SER A 59 1.39 -15.25 -10.49
C SER A 59 0.80 -15.56 -11.88
N PRO A 60 -0.19 -16.46 -11.98
CA PRO A 60 -0.83 -16.75 -13.26
C PRO A 60 -1.66 -15.55 -13.75
N ALA A 61 -1.86 -15.50 -15.06
CA ALA A 61 -2.83 -14.57 -15.66
C ALA A 61 -4.28 -15.06 -15.44
N PRO A 62 -5.27 -14.16 -15.31
CA PRO A 62 -5.15 -12.70 -15.38
C PRO A 62 -4.52 -12.12 -14.10
N PHE A 63 -3.65 -11.13 -14.26
CA PHE A 63 -3.02 -10.46 -13.14
C PHE A 63 -4.01 -9.64 -12.32
N ARG A 64 -3.73 -9.51 -11.02
CA ARG A 64 -4.55 -8.69 -10.13
C ARG A 64 -4.57 -7.23 -10.61
N ARG A 65 -5.77 -6.69 -10.76
CA ARG A 65 -5.98 -5.29 -11.13
C ARG A 65 -6.31 -4.46 -9.89
N ILE A 66 -5.62 -3.35 -9.74
CA ILE A 66 -5.80 -2.42 -8.64
C ILE A 66 -6.05 -1.04 -9.24
N LYS A 67 -7.16 -0.42 -8.86
CA LYS A 67 -7.43 0.96 -9.29
C LYS A 67 -6.41 1.90 -8.68
N PHE A 68 -5.99 2.92 -9.41
CA PHE A 68 -5.03 3.91 -8.93
C PHE A 68 -5.39 4.48 -7.55
N LYS A 69 -6.66 4.88 -7.38
CA LYS A 69 -7.16 5.39 -6.10
C LYS A 69 -6.95 4.39 -4.95
N ASP A 70 -7.23 3.11 -5.20
CA ASP A 70 -7.07 2.06 -4.19
C ASP A 70 -5.59 1.76 -3.91
N ALA A 71 -4.74 1.85 -4.94
CA ALA A 71 -3.29 1.69 -4.77
C ALA A 71 -2.70 2.78 -3.86
N ILE A 72 -3.02 4.04 -4.13
CA ILE A 72 -2.57 5.16 -3.29
C ILE A 72 -3.16 5.08 -1.88
N LEU A 73 -4.46 4.76 -1.75
CA LEU A 73 -5.11 4.68 -0.45
C LEU A 73 -4.51 3.57 0.41
N LYS A 74 -4.39 2.35 -0.13
CA LYS A 74 -4.03 1.15 0.63
C LYS A 74 -2.53 0.94 0.79
N TYR A 75 -1.72 1.45 -0.13
CA TYR A 75 -0.28 1.16 -0.18
C TYR A 75 0.58 2.42 -0.21
N GLY A 76 -0.01 3.61 -0.37
CA GLY A 76 0.73 4.86 -0.48
C GLY A 76 1.55 5.00 -1.78
N SER A 77 1.32 4.14 -2.76
CA SER A 77 2.10 4.06 -4.01
C SER A 77 1.24 3.61 -5.16
N ASP A 78 1.52 4.09 -6.37
CA ASP A 78 0.96 3.61 -7.63
C ASP A 78 1.58 2.29 -8.10
N LYS A 79 2.66 1.85 -7.46
CA LYS A 79 3.39 0.59 -7.73
C LYS A 79 3.57 -0.22 -6.44
N PRO A 80 2.47 -0.75 -5.88
CA PRO A 80 2.53 -1.44 -4.59
C PRO A 80 3.30 -2.77 -4.68
N ASP A 81 4.14 -3.03 -3.71
CA ASP A 81 4.70 -4.35 -3.47
C ASP A 81 3.69 -5.20 -2.69
N LEU A 82 2.98 -6.08 -3.38
CA LEU A 82 1.93 -6.91 -2.79
C LEU A 82 2.45 -8.03 -1.87
N ARG A 83 3.77 -8.19 -1.75
CA ARG A 83 4.40 -9.08 -0.76
C ARG A 83 4.41 -8.44 0.63
N ASN A 84 4.31 -7.11 0.70
CA ASN A 84 4.17 -6.41 1.98
C ASN A 84 2.75 -6.61 2.51
N PRO A 85 2.56 -7.25 3.69
CA PRO A 85 1.24 -7.50 4.24
C PRO A 85 0.59 -6.26 4.87
N LEU A 86 1.35 -5.16 5.03
CA LEU A 86 0.83 -3.95 5.65
C LEU A 86 -0.06 -3.19 4.69
N ILE A 87 -1.30 -2.99 5.10
CA ILE A 87 -2.32 -2.26 4.34
C ILE A 87 -2.78 -1.07 5.15
N ILE A 88 -2.89 0.08 4.51
CA ILE A 88 -3.45 1.29 5.11
C ILE A 88 -4.98 1.20 5.02
N GLU A 89 -5.63 1.29 6.16
CA GLU A 89 -7.09 1.32 6.27
C GLU A 89 -7.60 2.72 6.63
N ASP A 90 -8.72 3.11 6.04
CA ASP A 90 -9.43 4.32 6.41
C ASP A 90 -10.35 4.02 7.61
N ILE A 91 -10.12 4.70 8.69
CA ILE A 91 -10.89 4.62 9.93
C ILE A 91 -11.50 5.96 10.33
N SER A 92 -11.57 6.92 9.41
CA SER A 92 -12.07 8.28 9.68
C SER A 92 -13.47 8.28 10.26
N ASP A 93 -14.38 7.47 9.69
CA ASP A 93 -15.78 7.39 10.15
C ASP A 93 -15.89 6.82 11.57
N ILE A 94 -15.01 5.87 11.92
CA ILE A 94 -14.99 5.26 13.27
C ILE A 94 -14.40 6.25 14.27
N MET A 95 -13.22 6.79 13.97
CA MET A 95 -12.51 7.69 14.89
C MET A 95 -13.20 9.05 15.03
N GLY A 96 -13.93 9.49 14.03
CA GLY A 96 -14.76 10.69 14.08
C GLY A 96 -15.91 10.61 15.09
N LYS A 97 -16.33 9.40 15.50
CA LYS A 97 -17.33 9.20 16.58
C LYS A 97 -16.74 9.37 17.99
N SER A 98 -15.40 9.33 18.12
CA SER A 98 -14.73 9.48 19.42
C SER A 98 -14.84 10.92 19.95
N ASP A 99 -14.62 11.10 21.25
CA ASP A 99 -14.60 12.42 21.90
C ASP A 99 -13.24 13.14 21.75
N PHE A 100 -12.33 12.60 20.93
CA PHE A 100 -11.04 13.22 20.69
C PHE A 100 -11.16 14.27 19.57
N ALA A 101 -11.16 15.54 19.96
CA ALA A 101 -11.37 16.66 19.04
C ALA A 101 -10.49 16.65 17.77
N PRO A 102 -9.19 16.27 17.82
CA PRO A 102 -8.36 16.18 16.62
C PRO A 102 -8.81 15.18 15.56
N PHE A 103 -9.73 14.25 15.88
CA PHE A 103 -10.27 13.29 14.91
C PHE A 103 -11.57 13.78 14.25
N LYS A 104 -12.13 14.89 14.71
CA LYS A 104 -13.34 15.46 14.10
C LYS A 104 -12.99 16.08 12.75
N ASP A 105 -13.78 15.75 11.75
CA ASP A 105 -13.63 16.25 10.35
C ASP A 105 -12.22 16.08 9.75
N THR A 106 -11.49 15.05 10.22
CA THR A 106 -10.11 14.78 9.83
C THR A 106 -9.98 13.38 9.24
N VAL A 107 -9.10 13.25 8.24
CA VAL A 107 -8.77 11.94 7.69
C VAL A 107 -7.89 11.17 8.68
N VAL A 108 -8.37 10.02 9.12
CA VAL A 108 -7.64 9.12 10.02
C VAL A 108 -7.36 7.81 9.31
N ARG A 109 -6.09 7.46 9.21
CA ARG A 109 -5.61 6.21 8.60
C ARG A 109 -4.94 5.35 9.66
N CYS A 110 -5.01 4.05 9.49
CA CYS A 110 -4.26 3.14 10.36
C CYS A 110 -3.61 2.01 9.59
N ILE A 111 -2.62 1.40 10.21
CA ILE A 111 -1.94 0.18 9.77
C ILE A 111 -1.97 -0.79 10.94
N LYS A 112 -2.47 -2.01 10.71
CA LYS A 112 -2.37 -3.10 11.66
C LYS A 112 -1.03 -3.79 11.53
N VAL A 113 -0.32 -3.93 12.65
CA VAL A 113 0.93 -4.69 12.72
C VAL A 113 0.77 -5.77 13.75
N GLU A 114 0.86 -7.02 13.32
CA GLU A 114 0.71 -8.18 14.20
C GLU A 114 2.03 -8.57 14.86
N ASN A 115 1.93 -9.17 16.05
CA ASN A 115 3.06 -9.74 16.77
C ASN A 115 4.21 -8.76 17.03
N ILE A 116 3.90 -7.50 17.24
CA ILE A 116 4.88 -6.46 17.56
C ILE A 116 4.88 -6.14 19.06
N GLU A 117 6.04 -6.29 19.70
CA GLU A 117 6.28 -5.79 21.05
C GLU A 117 7.44 -4.80 21.02
N LYS A 118 7.16 -3.55 21.28
CA LYS A 118 8.16 -2.46 21.31
C LYS A 118 8.04 -1.63 22.58
N SER A 119 9.15 -1.01 22.96
CA SER A 119 9.20 -0.10 24.10
C SER A 119 8.46 1.20 23.84
N ASN A 120 8.05 1.89 24.90
CA ASN A 120 7.44 3.21 24.76
C ASN A 120 8.37 4.22 24.08
N SER A 121 9.69 4.09 24.24
CA SER A 121 10.67 4.93 23.55
C SER A 121 10.64 4.74 22.04
N TRP A 122 10.46 3.51 21.57
CA TRP A 122 10.33 3.22 20.14
C TRP A 122 9.08 3.92 19.54
N TYR A 123 7.94 3.87 20.22
CA TYR A 123 6.74 4.56 19.75
C TYR A 123 6.94 6.08 19.68
N LYS A 124 7.63 6.67 20.68
CA LYS A 124 7.96 8.10 20.65
C LYS A 124 8.86 8.47 19.47
N THR A 125 9.85 7.64 19.15
CA THR A 125 10.68 7.85 17.96
C THR A 125 9.85 7.84 16.68
N MET A 126 8.85 6.95 16.57
CA MET A 126 7.93 6.92 15.43
C MET A 126 7.03 8.16 15.37
N GLU A 127 6.52 8.62 16.52
CA GLU A 127 5.75 9.87 16.61
C GLU A 127 6.59 11.08 16.16
N GLU A 128 7.83 11.18 16.60
CA GLU A 128 8.77 12.24 16.20
C GLU A 128 9.09 12.19 14.70
N TYR A 129 9.31 10.99 14.15
CA TYR A 129 9.52 10.79 12.73
C TYR A 129 8.34 11.28 11.89
N VAL A 130 7.13 10.86 12.23
CA VAL A 130 5.90 11.27 11.51
C VAL A 130 5.63 12.77 11.67
N LYS A 131 5.95 13.35 12.84
CA LYS A 131 5.86 14.80 13.06
C LYS A 131 6.82 15.58 12.18
N GLY A 132 8.02 15.05 11.93
CA GLY A 132 8.98 15.61 10.96
C GLY A 132 8.45 15.59 9.52
N LEU A 133 7.50 14.72 9.19
CA LEU A 133 6.78 14.67 7.91
C LEU A 133 5.46 15.46 7.92
N HIS A 134 5.28 16.36 8.88
CA HIS A 134 4.06 17.18 9.07
C HIS A 134 2.78 16.37 9.35
N GLY A 135 2.91 15.13 9.84
CA GLY A 135 1.81 14.27 10.25
C GLY A 135 1.70 14.17 11.77
N ASN A 136 0.66 13.48 12.22
CA ASN A 136 0.50 13.07 13.61
C ASN A 136 0.34 11.56 13.66
N LEU A 137 1.00 10.92 14.61
CA LEU A 137 0.90 9.49 14.86
C LEU A 137 0.38 9.25 16.26
N GLY A 138 -0.57 8.33 16.38
CA GLY A 138 -0.95 7.70 17.63
C GLY A 138 -0.86 6.19 17.49
N TYR A 139 -0.83 5.46 18.58
CA TYR A 139 -0.85 4.01 18.55
C TYR A 139 -1.82 3.43 19.58
N ILE A 140 -2.37 2.29 19.25
CA ILE A 140 -3.25 1.49 20.11
C ILE A 140 -2.69 0.07 20.16
N GLN A 141 -2.36 -0.41 21.33
CA GLN A 141 -1.96 -1.80 21.54
C GLN A 141 -3.19 -2.65 21.82
N VAL A 142 -3.35 -3.73 21.09
CA VAL A 142 -4.36 -4.75 21.35
C VAL A 142 -3.72 -5.86 22.19
N LYS A 143 -4.20 -6.02 23.41
CA LYS A 143 -3.74 -7.06 24.34
C LYS A 143 -4.55 -8.35 24.20
N LYS A 144 -4.10 -9.43 24.87
CA LYS A 144 -4.87 -10.67 24.95
C LYS A 144 -6.29 -10.38 25.51
N GLY A 145 -7.30 -10.98 24.89
CA GLY A 145 -8.69 -10.69 25.23
C GLY A 145 -9.28 -9.45 24.59
N MET A 146 -8.63 -8.90 23.56
CA MET A 146 -9.08 -7.73 22.81
C MET A 146 -9.12 -6.42 23.61
N GLU A 147 -8.40 -6.36 24.72
CA GLU A 147 -8.26 -5.13 25.50
C GLU A 147 -7.38 -4.12 24.75
N LEU A 148 -7.89 -2.88 24.59
CA LEU A 148 -7.18 -1.78 23.95
C LEU A 148 -6.41 -0.95 24.99
N LYS A 149 -5.11 -0.77 24.77
CA LYS A 149 -4.25 0.07 25.62
C LYS A 149 -3.64 1.21 24.80
N SER A 150 -4.05 2.44 25.13
CA SER A 150 -3.53 3.68 24.53
C SER A 150 -3.98 4.88 25.35
N SER A 151 -3.29 6.03 25.17
CA SER A 151 -3.80 7.33 25.66
C SER A 151 -5.08 7.78 24.94
N LEU A 152 -5.38 7.23 23.77
CA LEU A 152 -6.55 7.55 22.96
C LEU A 152 -7.82 6.83 23.45
N THR A 153 -7.68 5.68 24.11
CA THR A 153 -8.83 4.85 24.52
C THR A 153 -9.77 5.53 25.50
N LYS A 154 -9.29 6.51 26.26
CA LYS A 154 -10.11 7.31 27.18
C LYS A 154 -11.14 8.21 26.47
N PHE A 155 -10.95 8.47 25.18
CA PHE A 155 -11.87 9.25 24.35
C PHE A 155 -12.77 8.38 23.49
N MET A 156 -12.72 7.07 23.63
CA MET A 156 -13.43 6.10 22.80
C MET A 156 -14.50 5.42 23.65
N SER A 157 -15.75 5.48 23.20
CA SER A 157 -16.82 4.63 23.75
C SER A 157 -16.53 3.16 23.46
N ASP A 158 -17.19 2.25 24.14
CA ASP A 158 -17.03 0.82 23.88
C ASP A 158 -17.54 0.44 22.47
N GLU A 159 -18.52 1.15 21.95
CA GLU A 159 -18.97 1.01 20.56
C GLU A 159 -17.85 1.33 19.57
N VAL A 160 -17.17 2.48 19.71
CA VAL A 160 -16.03 2.87 18.85
C VAL A 160 -14.88 1.87 18.96
N LYS A 161 -14.59 1.37 20.16
CA LYS A 161 -13.55 0.33 20.34
C LYS A 161 -13.91 -0.96 19.62
N ASN A 162 -15.15 -1.41 19.72
CA ASN A 162 -15.61 -2.64 19.07
C ASN A 162 -15.61 -2.50 17.54
N GLU A 163 -16.11 -1.39 17.00
CA GLU A 163 -16.05 -1.11 15.56
C GLU A 163 -14.60 -1.10 15.04
N LEU A 164 -13.68 -0.50 15.80
CA LEU A 164 -12.27 -0.47 15.40
C LEU A 164 -11.67 -1.87 15.39
N ILE A 165 -11.95 -2.69 16.41
CA ILE A 165 -11.48 -4.07 16.47
C ILE A 165 -12.05 -4.89 15.31
N GLU A 166 -13.34 -4.76 15.03
CA GLU A 166 -14.00 -5.46 13.92
C GLU A 166 -13.40 -5.05 12.56
N LYS A 167 -13.18 -3.76 12.36
CA LYS A 167 -12.60 -3.21 11.12
C LYS A 167 -11.17 -3.72 10.88
N MET A 168 -10.42 -3.97 11.96
CA MET A 168 -9.00 -4.33 11.89
C MET A 168 -8.74 -5.86 11.99
N ASN A 169 -9.77 -6.68 12.19
CA ASN A 169 -9.68 -8.14 12.14
C ASN A 169 -9.77 -8.65 10.71
#